data_51d799c1c640b7f8581c589ff93f972d
#
_entry.id   51d799c1c640b7f8581c589ff93f972d
#
_cell.length_a   1.000
_cell.length_b   1.000
_cell.length_c   1.000
_cell.angle_alpha   90.00
_cell.angle_beta   90.00
_cell.angle_gamma   90.00
#
_symmetry.space_group_name_H-M   'P 1'
#
loop_
_entity.id
_entity.type
_entity.pdbx_description
1 polymer ?
#
loop_
_entity_poly.entity_id
_entity_poly.type
_entity_poly.pdbx_seq_one_letter_code
_entity_poly.pdbx_strand_id
1 'polypeptide(L)'
;MAGTAKWYVVHTFSAYENTVKATIEKTVQSRQLQDQILTVSIPMETVTEITESRTIKTYDRKLYPGYVFIKMVYSDDTWHVIRNIRGVAGFVGPSGSDPIPLTEDEVYEMGVEKREIIVNYAVGDSVRIVDGPLSSFTGVVESIDVDKNAVSVVVSMFGRETSVEFELDQVEVVSQ
;
A
#
# COMPACT_ATOMS: atom_id res chain seq x y z
N MET A 1 -15.06 22.61 10.43
CA MET A 1 -13.79 22.32 9.73
C MET A 1 -13.80 20.89 9.25
N ALA A 2 -13.46 20.67 8.00
CA ALA A 2 -13.27 19.32 7.49
C ALA A 2 -12.07 18.70 8.20
N GLY A 3 -12.26 17.55 8.83
CA GLY A 3 -11.18 16.80 9.44
C GLY A 3 -10.24 16.22 8.37
N THR A 4 -9.11 15.71 8.80
CA THR A 4 -8.17 15.01 7.91
C THR A 4 -8.71 13.63 7.55
N ALA A 5 -8.64 13.26 6.28
CA ALA A 5 -9.01 11.93 5.83
C ALA A 5 -8.02 10.89 6.37
N LYS A 6 -8.57 9.80 6.92
CA LYS A 6 -7.79 8.69 7.47
C LYS A 6 -8.38 7.37 6.98
N TRP A 7 -7.63 6.30 7.10
CA TRP A 7 -8.09 4.97 6.73
C TRP A 7 -8.80 4.29 7.89
N TYR A 8 -9.98 3.77 7.60
CA TYR A 8 -10.80 3.00 8.53
C TYR A 8 -11.08 1.62 7.96
N VAL A 9 -11.28 0.65 8.83
CA VAL A 9 -11.54 -0.73 8.43
C VAL A 9 -13.00 -1.07 8.71
N VAL A 10 -13.64 -1.67 7.73
CA VAL A 10 -15.03 -2.12 7.84
C VAL A 10 -15.08 -3.63 7.66
N HIS A 11 -15.76 -4.30 8.57
CA HIS A 11 -16.04 -5.73 8.47
C HIS A 11 -17.27 -5.95 7.60
N THR A 12 -17.18 -6.86 6.64
CA THR A 12 -18.26 -7.22 5.74
C THR A 12 -18.66 -8.68 5.94
N PHE A 13 -19.84 -9.03 5.46
CA PHE A 13 -20.24 -10.43 5.37
C PHE A 13 -19.38 -11.14 4.31
N SER A 14 -19.30 -12.46 4.43
CA SER A 14 -18.47 -13.29 3.55
C SER A 14 -18.80 -13.05 2.07
N ALA A 15 -17.78 -12.83 1.25
CA ALA A 15 -17.86 -12.58 -0.19
C ALA A 15 -18.56 -11.28 -0.61
N TYR A 16 -18.83 -10.37 0.35
CA TYR A 16 -19.49 -9.08 0.05
C TYR A 16 -18.50 -7.92 -0.20
N GLU A 17 -17.19 -8.14 -0.08
CA GLU A 17 -16.19 -7.07 -0.15
C GLU A 17 -16.29 -6.26 -1.46
N ASN A 18 -16.35 -6.93 -2.60
CA ASN A 18 -16.44 -6.25 -3.89
C ASN A 18 -17.78 -5.53 -4.07
N THR A 19 -18.86 -6.15 -3.60
CA THR A 19 -20.21 -5.56 -3.64
C THR A 19 -20.29 -4.31 -2.77
N VAL A 20 -19.72 -4.37 -1.56
CA VAL A 20 -19.64 -3.23 -0.64
C VAL A 20 -18.84 -2.09 -1.26
N LYS A 21 -17.66 -2.40 -1.82
CA LYS A 21 -16.83 -1.40 -2.48
C LYS A 21 -17.58 -0.70 -3.61
N ALA A 22 -18.22 -1.45 -4.52
CA ALA A 22 -18.97 -0.91 -5.63
C ALA A 22 -20.14 -0.05 -5.16
N THR A 23 -20.84 -0.48 -4.12
CA THR A 23 -21.99 0.24 -3.56
C THR A 23 -21.54 1.55 -2.91
N ILE A 24 -20.41 1.54 -2.18
CA ILE A 24 -19.86 2.76 -1.56
C ILE A 24 -19.48 3.75 -2.67
N GLU A 25 -18.76 3.32 -3.70
CA GLU A 25 -18.34 4.19 -4.80
C GLU A 25 -19.55 4.81 -5.51
N LYS A 26 -20.58 4.03 -5.74
CA LYS A 26 -21.82 4.50 -6.34
C LYS A 26 -22.55 5.50 -5.45
N THR A 27 -22.61 5.25 -4.16
CA THR A 27 -23.24 6.14 -3.18
C THR A 27 -22.49 7.45 -3.08
N VAL A 28 -21.15 7.41 -3.08
CA VAL A 28 -20.30 8.61 -3.08
C VAL A 28 -20.60 9.49 -4.29
N GLN A 29 -20.74 8.90 -5.47
CA GLN A 29 -21.07 9.65 -6.68
C GLN A 29 -22.48 10.23 -6.63
N SER A 30 -23.47 9.44 -6.22
CA SER A 30 -24.88 9.88 -6.21
C SER A 30 -25.16 10.93 -5.14
N ARG A 31 -24.44 10.91 -4.01
CA ARG A 31 -24.62 11.87 -2.91
C ARG A 31 -23.56 12.97 -2.91
N GLN A 32 -22.66 13.00 -3.87
CA GLN A 32 -21.60 13.98 -4.00
C GLN A 32 -20.71 14.05 -2.74
N LEU A 33 -20.26 12.87 -2.27
CA LEU A 33 -19.43 12.73 -1.06
C LEU A 33 -17.94 12.55 -1.37
N GLN A 34 -17.50 12.94 -2.58
CA GLN A 34 -16.11 12.76 -3.02
C GLN A 34 -15.10 13.45 -2.10
N ASP A 35 -15.50 14.55 -1.47
CA ASP A 35 -14.64 15.29 -0.53
C ASP A 35 -14.55 14.62 0.84
N GLN A 36 -15.47 13.73 1.16
CA GLN A 36 -15.56 13.09 2.48
C GLN A 36 -15.14 11.63 2.45
N ILE A 37 -15.50 10.90 1.39
CA ILE A 37 -15.11 9.50 1.20
C ILE A 37 -14.26 9.46 -0.07
N LEU A 38 -12.94 9.35 0.13
CA LEU A 38 -11.97 9.56 -0.95
C LEU A 38 -11.64 8.28 -1.71
N THR A 39 -11.44 7.18 -1.00
CA THR A 39 -10.95 5.94 -1.59
C THR A 39 -11.49 4.73 -0.83
N VAL A 40 -11.78 3.67 -1.57
CA VAL A 40 -12.14 2.36 -1.00
C VAL A 40 -11.15 1.34 -1.56
N SER A 41 -10.54 0.55 -0.70
CA SER A 41 -9.52 -0.41 -1.08
C SER A 41 -9.82 -1.80 -0.53
N ILE A 42 -9.57 -2.80 -1.35
CA ILE A 42 -9.55 -4.21 -0.95
C ILE A 42 -8.15 -4.71 -1.30
N PRO A 43 -7.20 -4.72 -0.35
CA PRO A 43 -5.83 -5.13 -0.65
C PRO A 43 -5.78 -6.56 -1.16
N MET A 44 -5.02 -6.75 -2.24
CA MET A 44 -4.87 -8.05 -2.90
C MET A 44 -3.40 -8.35 -3.13
N GLU A 45 -3.06 -9.64 -3.18
CA GLU A 45 -1.74 -10.08 -3.57
C GLU A 45 -1.84 -11.05 -4.74
N THR A 46 -0.81 -11.04 -5.58
CA THR A 46 -0.70 -11.99 -6.68
C THR A 46 0.05 -13.23 -6.19
N VAL A 47 -0.60 -14.38 -6.28
CA VAL A 47 -0.01 -15.67 -5.88
C VAL A 47 0.33 -16.46 -7.11
N THR A 48 1.56 -16.99 -7.16
CA THR A 48 2.01 -17.87 -8.23
C THR A 48 2.19 -19.28 -7.66
N GLU A 49 1.47 -20.25 -8.23
CA GLU A 49 1.57 -21.65 -7.84
C GLU A 49 2.07 -22.48 -9.01
N ILE A 50 2.89 -23.48 -8.69
CA ILE A 50 3.29 -24.52 -9.64
C ILE A 50 2.41 -25.72 -9.37
N THR A 51 1.55 -26.08 -10.35
CA THR A 51 0.65 -27.22 -10.24
C THR A 51 1.40 -28.53 -10.42
N GLU A 52 0.77 -29.64 -10.03
CA GLU A 52 1.35 -31.00 -10.22
C GLU A 52 1.71 -31.29 -11.68
N SER A 53 0.99 -30.68 -12.61
CA SER A 53 1.29 -30.80 -14.06
C SER A 53 2.42 -29.85 -14.52
N ARG A 54 3.13 -29.22 -13.60
CA ARG A 54 4.20 -28.22 -13.86
C ARG A 54 3.72 -26.99 -14.62
N THR A 55 2.43 -26.70 -14.55
CA THR A 55 1.85 -25.48 -15.11
C THR A 55 1.93 -24.37 -14.07
N ILE A 56 2.42 -23.19 -14.49
CA ILE A 56 2.44 -21.99 -13.64
C ILE A 56 1.04 -21.39 -13.66
N LYS A 57 0.43 -21.30 -12.47
CA LYS A 57 -0.88 -20.65 -12.30
C LYS A 57 -0.70 -19.40 -11.45
N THR A 58 -1.14 -18.27 -12.00
CA THR A 58 -1.10 -16.98 -11.31
C THR A 58 -2.53 -16.52 -11.06
N TYR A 59 -2.83 -16.14 -9.82
CA TYR A 59 -4.13 -15.60 -9.44
C TYR A 59 -3.99 -14.57 -8.33
N ASP A 60 -4.98 -13.68 -8.23
CA ASP A 60 -5.04 -12.68 -7.18
C ASP A 60 -5.91 -13.19 -6.04
N ARG A 61 -5.46 -12.97 -4.81
CA ARG A 61 -6.25 -13.28 -3.62
C ARG A 61 -6.32 -12.08 -2.69
N LYS A 62 -7.40 -11.99 -1.94
CA LYS A 62 -7.57 -10.93 -0.96
C LYS A 62 -6.65 -11.17 0.23
N LEU A 63 -5.91 -10.15 0.64
CA LEU A 63 -5.05 -10.20 1.84
C LEU A 63 -5.87 -10.28 3.11
N TYR A 64 -7.01 -9.58 3.14
CA TYR A 64 -7.87 -9.49 4.32
C TYR A 64 -9.31 -9.81 3.93
N PRO A 65 -9.66 -11.09 3.73
CA PRO A 65 -11.04 -11.47 3.40
C PRO A 65 -12.01 -11.04 4.50
N GLY A 66 -13.14 -10.47 4.10
CA GLY A 66 -14.16 -9.97 5.03
C GLY A 66 -13.93 -8.55 5.51
N TYR A 67 -12.91 -7.85 4.97
CA TYR A 67 -12.59 -6.47 5.35
C TYR A 67 -12.49 -5.58 4.13
N VAL A 68 -12.95 -4.34 4.29
CA VAL A 68 -12.83 -3.28 3.29
C VAL A 68 -12.21 -2.06 3.97
N PHE A 69 -11.23 -1.44 3.32
CA PHE A 69 -10.52 -0.28 3.81
C PHE A 69 -11.06 0.97 3.15
N ILE A 70 -11.40 1.98 3.94
CA ILE A 70 -12.02 3.22 3.44
C ILE A 70 -11.22 4.42 3.93
N LYS A 71 -10.75 5.24 2.98
CA LYS A 71 -10.14 6.53 3.31
C LYS A 71 -11.22 7.59 3.29
N MET A 72 -11.53 8.13 4.45
CA MET A 72 -12.61 9.11 4.61
C MET A 72 -12.35 10.09 5.73
N VAL A 73 -13.03 11.21 5.64
CA VAL A 73 -13.16 12.13 6.77
C VAL A 73 -14.27 11.59 7.67
N TYR A 74 -13.89 11.16 8.88
CA TYR A 74 -14.87 10.60 9.84
C TYR A 74 -15.81 11.67 10.36
N SER A 75 -17.10 11.41 10.26
CA SER A 75 -18.17 12.23 10.81
C SER A 75 -19.39 11.33 11.03
N ASP A 76 -20.38 11.84 11.76
CA ASP A 76 -21.63 11.10 11.93
C ASP A 76 -22.28 10.78 10.58
N ASP A 77 -22.22 11.70 9.64
CA ASP A 77 -22.77 11.51 8.30
C ASP A 77 -22.07 10.40 7.53
N THR A 78 -20.74 10.40 7.48
CA THR A 78 -19.97 9.36 6.81
C THR A 78 -20.12 8.01 7.49
N TRP A 79 -20.15 8.00 8.81
CA TRP A 79 -20.39 6.79 9.60
C TRP A 79 -21.72 6.15 9.23
N HIS A 80 -22.80 6.93 9.19
CA HIS A 80 -24.13 6.45 8.84
C HIS A 80 -24.20 5.94 7.40
N VAL A 81 -23.58 6.65 6.46
CA VAL A 81 -23.55 6.24 5.06
C VAL A 81 -22.91 4.86 4.91
N ILE A 82 -21.74 4.67 5.51
CA ILE A 82 -21.01 3.40 5.40
C ILE A 82 -21.73 2.29 6.19
N ARG A 83 -22.20 2.58 7.38
CA ARG A 83 -22.88 1.60 8.25
C ARG A 83 -24.17 1.04 7.60
N ASN A 84 -24.84 1.84 6.79
CA ASN A 84 -26.08 1.46 6.12
C ASN A 84 -25.89 0.76 4.77
N ILE A 85 -24.64 0.60 4.32
CA ILE A 85 -24.36 -0.14 3.08
C ILE A 85 -24.66 -1.62 3.30
N ARG A 86 -25.39 -2.21 2.37
CA ARG A 86 -25.72 -3.64 2.43
C ARG A 86 -24.45 -4.49 2.31
N GLY A 87 -24.28 -5.40 3.23
CA GLY A 87 -23.09 -6.25 3.32
C GLY A 87 -22.09 -5.80 4.37
N VAL A 88 -22.24 -4.57 4.91
CA VAL A 88 -21.41 -4.05 5.99
C VAL A 88 -21.92 -4.58 7.33
N ALA A 89 -21.05 -5.30 8.04
CA ALA A 89 -21.34 -5.78 9.39
C ALA A 89 -21.10 -4.69 10.44
N GLY A 90 -20.06 -3.88 10.25
CA GLY A 90 -19.74 -2.75 11.13
C GLY A 90 -18.31 -2.30 10.96
N PHE A 91 -17.96 -1.20 11.62
CA PHE A 91 -16.57 -0.74 11.68
C PHE A 91 -15.76 -1.61 12.64
N VAL A 92 -14.49 -1.78 12.32
CA VAL A 92 -13.54 -2.45 13.20
C VAL A 92 -13.05 -1.43 14.24
N GLY A 93 -13.13 -1.79 15.50
CA GLY A 93 -12.69 -0.93 16.59
C GLY A 93 -13.26 -1.43 17.92
N PRO A 94 -12.95 -0.74 19.02
CA PRO A 94 -13.50 -1.09 20.32
C PRO A 94 -15.03 -1.03 20.33
N SER A 95 -15.66 -2.00 20.97
CA SER A 95 -17.11 -2.05 21.07
C SER A 95 -17.66 -0.84 21.82
N GLY A 96 -18.67 -0.18 21.24
CA GLY A 96 -19.31 0.97 21.86
C GLY A 96 -18.53 2.28 21.76
N SER A 97 -17.47 2.30 20.94
CA SER A 97 -16.64 3.48 20.72
C SER A 97 -16.57 3.80 19.26
N ASP A 98 -16.12 5.02 18.94
CA ASP A 98 -15.82 5.40 17.56
C ASP A 98 -14.71 4.51 16.99
N PRO A 99 -14.75 4.23 15.68
CA PRO A 99 -13.68 3.44 15.06
C PRO A 99 -12.34 4.17 15.15
N ILE A 100 -11.28 3.39 15.37
CA ILE A 100 -9.93 3.93 15.43
C ILE A 100 -9.32 3.85 14.02
N PRO A 101 -8.83 4.97 13.46
CA PRO A 101 -8.19 4.95 12.17
C PRO A 101 -6.87 4.20 12.20
N LEU A 102 -6.46 3.66 11.05
CA LEU A 102 -5.14 3.05 10.90
C LEU A 102 -4.06 4.12 11.00
N THR A 103 -2.92 3.75 11.56
CA THR A 103 -1.72 4.59 11.53
C THR A 103 -1.11 4.57 10.13
N GLU A 104 -0.26 5.54 9.81
CA GLU A 104 0.44 5.56 8.53
C GLU A 104 1.25 4.27 8.29
N ASP A 105 1.94 3.79 9.33
CA ASP A 105 2.72 2.55 9.23
C ASP A 105 1.83 1.35 8.95
N GLU A 106 0.71 1.22 9.65
CA GLU A 106 -0.25 0.13 9.39
C GLU A 106 -0.78 0.17 7.96
N VAL A 107 -1.08 1.35 7.45
CA VAL A 107 -1.58 1.54 6.07
C VAL A 107 -0.60 0.98 5.05
N TYR A 108 0.69 1.26 5.21
CA TYR A 108 1.73 0.77 4.31
C TYR A 108 2.03 -0.71 4.51
N GLU A 109 2.11 -1.18 5.75
CA GLU A 109 2.36 -2.60 6.06
C GLU A 109 1.24 -3.51 5.55
N MET A 110 -0.01 -3.04 5.62
CA MET A 110 -1.17 -3.79 5.15
C MET A 110 -1.40 -3.70 3.63
N GLY A 111 -0.57 -2.94 2.92
CA GLY A 111 -0.69 -2.80 1.47
C GLY A 111 -1.89 -1.98 1.01
N VAL A 112 -2.47 -1.17 1.89
CA VAL A 112 -3.63 -0.30 1.56
C VAL A 112 -3.21 0.85 0.67
N GLU A 113 -2.08 1.47 0.98
CA GLU A 113 -1.45 2.49 0.13
C GLU A 113 0.02 2.13 -0.08
N LYS A 114 0.55 2.50 -1.23
CA LYS A 114 1.98 2.42 -1.49
C LYS A 114 2.64 3.69 -0.98
N ARG A 115 3.80 3.56 -0.33
CA ARG A 115 4.60 4.72 0.02
C ARG A 115 5.01 5.43 -1.27
N GLU A 116 4.78 6.73 -1.30
CA GLU A 116 5.35 7.55 -2.34
C GLU A 116 6.83 7.73 -2.04
N ILE A 117 7.65 6.92 -2.69
CA ILE A 117 9.09 7.00 -2.51
C ILE A 117 9.61 8.06 -3.47
N ILE A 118 10.03 9.19 -2.90
CA ILE A 118 10.67 10.24 -3.68
C ILE A 118 12.12 9.84 -3.89
N VAL A 119 12.42 9.42 -5.10
CA VAL A 119 13.77 9.06 -5.50
C VAL A 119 14.46 10.33 -6.02
N ASN A 120 15.52 10.76 -5.34
CA ASN A 120 16.28 11.96 -5.71
C ASN A 120 17.60 11.62 -6.43
N TYR A 121 17.74 10.42 -6.94
CA TYR A 121 18.84 9.97 -7.78
C TYR A 121 18.31 9.39 -9.09
N ALA A 122 19.19 9.31 -10.09
CA ALA A 122 18.84 8.78 -11.41
C ALA A 122 19.89 7.76 -11.84
N VAL A 123 19.56 7.00 -12.89
CA VAL A 123 20.52 6.06 -13.50
C VAL A 123 21.79 6.81 -13.89
N GLY A 124 22.93 6.28 -13.48
CA GLY A 124 24.26 6.89 -13.70
C GLY A 124 24.77 7.75 -12.56
N ASP A 125 23.92 8.05 -11.56
CA ASP A 125 24.34 8.84 -10.40
C ASP A 125 25.18 7.99 -9.43
N SER A 126 26.13 8.65 -8.75
CA SER A 126 26.87 8.03 -7.66
C SER A 126 26.04 8.07 -6.39
N VAL A 127 25.94 6.93 -5.73
CA VAL A 127 25.12 6.76 -4.53
C VAL A 127 25.92 6.04 -3.46
N ARG A 128 25.48 6.22 -2.22
CA ARG A 128 26.03 5.51 -1.06
C ARG A 128 24.95 4.64 -0.44
N ILE A 129 25.31 3.43 -0.08
CA ILE A 129 24.41 2.55 0.64
C ILE A 129 24.40 2.97 2.11
N VAL A 130 23.20 3.24 2.64
CA VAL A 130 23.03 3.77 4.00
C VAL A 130 22.51 2.75 4.98
N ASP A 131 22.05 1.60 4.51
CA ASP A 131 21.50 0.54 5.37
C ASP A 131 21.90 -0.84 4.84
N GLY A 132 21.96 -1.81 5.76
CA GLY A 132 22.26 -3.19 5.44
C GLY A 132 23.74 -3.55 5.55
N PRO A 133 24.11 -4.79 5.13
CA PRO A 133 25.49 -5.29 5.24
C PRO A 133 26.51 -4.51 4.42
N LEU A 134 26.06 -3.83 3.36
CA LEU A 134 26.92 -3.04 2.49
C LEU A 134 26.90 -1.55 2.81
N SER A 135 26.39 -1.19 3.98
CA SER A 135 26.37 0.19 4.47
C SER A 135 27.78 0.83 4.36
N SER A 136 27.82 2.08 3.92
CA SER A 136 29.02 2.88 3.63
C SER A 136 29.75 2.57 2.32
N PHE A 137 29.35 1.54 1.57
CA PHE A 137 29.86 1.36 0.21
C PHE A 137 29.22 2.38 -0.74
N THR A 138 29.95 2.75 -1.76
CA THR A 138 29.47 3.63 -2.82
C THR A 138 29.39 2.84 -4.13
N GLY A 139 28.49 3.27 -5.00
CA GLY A 139 28.29 2.66 -6.29
C GLY A 139 27.62 3.59 -7.27
N VAL A 140 27.30 3.08 -8.45
CA VAL A 140 26.62 3.83 -9.53
C VAL A 140 25.28 3.14 -9.80
N VAL A 141 24.22 3.93 -9.91
CA VAL A 141 22.88 3.42 -10.18
C VAL A 141 22.84 2.84 -11.60
N GLU A 142 22.49 1.58 -11.72
CA GLU A 142 22.34 0.87 -12.99
C GLU A 142 20.91 0.91 -13.51
N SER A 143 19.93 0.67 -12.63
CA SER A 143 18.51 0.73 -12.95
C SER A 143 17.67 1.04 -11.73
N ILE A 144 16.48 1.60 -11.95
CA ILE A 144 15.53 1.94 -10.90
C ILE A 144 14.16 1.38 -11.28
N ASP A 145 13.55 0.60 -10.38
CA ASP A 145 12.19 0.10 -10.52
C ASP A 145 11.37 0.56 -9.32
N VAL A 146 10.67 1.66 -9.49
CA VAL A 146 9.84 2.27 -8.42
C VAL A 146 8.68 1.35 -8.04
N ASP A 147 8.10 0.65 -9.00
CA ASP A 147 6.96 -0.23 -8.77
C ASP A 147 7.33 -1.42 -7.88
N LYS A 148 8.56 -1.91 -8.00
CA LYS A 148 9.06 -3.02 -7.18
C LYS A 148 9.80 -2.57 -5.93
N ASN A 149 9.92 -1.25 -5.70
CA ASN A 149 10.72 -0.69 -4.62
C ASN A 149 12.17 -1.19 -4.67
N ALA A 150 12.74 -1.21 -5.86
CA ALA A 150 14.07 -1.77 -6.10
C ALA A 150 14.95 -0.83 -6.90
N VAL A 151 16.23 -0.81 -6.57
CA VAL A 151 17.28 -0.11 -7.32
C VAL A 151 18.47 -1.04 -7.44
N SER A 152 18.99 -1.20 -8.67
CA SER A 152 20.22 -1.95 -8.91
C SER A 152 21.39 -0.98 -8.93
N VAL A 153 22.38 -1.24 -8.12
CA VAL A 153 23.58 -0.42 -7.97
C VAL A 153 24.81 -1.27 -8.25
N VAL A 154 25.69 -0.77 -9.09
CA VAL A 154 27.00 -1.40 -9.35
C VAL A 154 27.96 -0.93 -8.27
N VAL A 155 28.35 -1.84 -7.40
CA VAL A 155 29.24 -1.58 -6.28
C VAL A 155 30.60 -2.24 -6.56
N SER A 156 31.68 -1.49 -6.30
CA SER A 156 33.02 -2.03 -6.43
C SER A 156 33.43 -2.68 -5.10
N MET A 157 33.55 -4.00 -5.13
CA MET A 157 33.97 -4.79 -3.96
C MET A 157 35.16 -5.68 -4.35
N PHE A 158 36.20 -5.68 -3.52
CA PHE A 158 37.37 -6.54 -3.70
C PHE A 158 37.99 -6.44 -5.12
N GLY A 159 37.98 -5.23 -5.70
CA GLY A 159 38.50 -5.01 -7.04
C GLY A 159 37.59 -5.47 -8.19
N ARG A 160 36.37 -5.85 -7.89
CA ARG A 160 35.37 -6.29 -8.87
C ARG A 160 34.11 -5.46 -8.77
N GLU A 161 33.51 -5.19 -9.93
CA GLU A 161 32.20 -4.53 -9.99
C GLU A 161 31.11 -5.58 -9.91
N THR A 162 30.18 -5.39 -8.99
CA THR A 162 29.05 -6.31 -8.76
C THR A 162 27.75 -5.52 -8.71
N SER A 163 26.77 -5.95 -9.48
CA SER A 163 25.42 -5.37 -9.42
C SER A 163 24.67 -5.97 -8.24
N VAL A 164 24.18 -5.13 -7.36
CA VAL A 164 23.42 -5.53 -6.17
C VAL A 164 22.12 -4.77 -6.14
N GLU A 165 21.03 -5.46 -5.81
CA GLU A 165 19.72 -4.86 -5.69
C GLU A 165 19.48 -4.41 -4.26
N PHE A 166 18.99 -3.18 -4.11
CA PHE A 166 18.63 -2.58 -2.81
C PHE A 166 17.20 -2.05 -2.88
N GLU A 167 16.62 -1.80 -1.72
CA GLU A 167 15.39 -1.02 -1.64
C GLU A 167 15.71 0.46 -1.91
N LEU A 168 14.73 1.19 -2.42
CA LEU A 168 14.95 2.58 -2.85
C LEU A 168 15.41 3.50 -1.72
N ASP A 169 15.01 3.22 -0.48
CA ASP A 169 15.39 4.02 0.69
C ASP A 169 16.72 3.59 1.33
N GLN A 170 17.31 2.49 0.87
CA GLN A 170 18.61 2.01 1.35
C GLN A 170 19.80 2.72 0.69
N VAL A 171 19.53 3.57 -0.27
CA VAL A 171 20.54 4.22 -1.10
C VAL A 171 20.32 5.73 -1.10
N GLU A 172 21.39 6.50 -0.99
CA GLU A 172 21.36 7.96 -0.94
C GLU A 172 22.33 8.55 -1.94
N VAL A 173 21.94 9.67 -2.57
CA VAL A 173 22.83 10.40 -3.50
C VAL A 173 24.06 10.91 -2.74
N VAL A 174 25.24 10.70 -3.33
CA VAL A 174 26.47 11.26 -2.79
C VAL A 174 26.55 12.72 -3.21
N SER A 175 26.50 13.61 -2.23
CA SER A 175 26.72 15.05 -2.47
C SER A 175 28.19 15.28 -2.82
N GLN A 176 28.44 15.96 -3.92
CA GLN A 176 29.79 16.41 -4.26
C GLN A 176 30.18 17.63 -3.41
#